data_aa0fe0769b2c37d28056a7b471eb53a0
#
_entry.id   aa0fe0769b2c37d28056a7b471eb53a0
#
_cell.length_a   1.000
_cell.length_b   1.000
_cell.length_c   1.000
_cell.angle_alpha   90.00
_cell.angle_beta   90.00
_cell.angle_gamma   90.00
#
_symmetry.space_group_name_H-M   'P 1'
#
loop_
_entity.id
_entity.type
_entity.pdbx_description
1 polymer ?
#
loop_
_entity_poly.entity_id
_entity_poly.type
_entity_poly.pdbx_seq_one_letter_code
_entity_poly.pdbx_strand_id
1 'polypeptide(L)'
;MSRSWQLFLRDMVEAAQKVIRYTADREAESFAADEMAYDATLRNLEILGEGAKKIPEDIRQRYPAVDWRGVAGLRDILTHAYFALENATLWKIIRTDVPEILIRLEQIERELQ
;
A
#
# COMPACT_ATOMS: atom_id res chain seq x y z
N MET A 1 15.95 -2.64 -20.25
CA MET A 1 14.54 -2.34 -20.51
C MET A 1 13.83 -1.98 -19.22
N SER A 2 12.97 -1.01 -19.27
CA SER A 2 12.17 -0.67 -18.11
C SER A 2 11.07 -1.72 -17.91
N ARG A 3 10.72 -1.93 -16.66
CA ARG A 3 9.66 -2.83 -16.28
C ARG A 3 8.30 -2.24 -16.68
N SER A 4 7.36 -3.05 -17.16
CA SER A 4 6.04 -2.56 -17.53
C SER A 4 5.26 -2.12 -16.28
N TRP A 5 4.41 -1.10 -16.45
CA TRP A 5 3.62 -0.58 -15.34
C TRP A 5 2.61 -1.61 -14.82
N GLN A 6 2.16 -2.53 -15.68
CA GLN A 6 1.24 -3.59 -15.25
C GLN A 6 1.88 -4.50 -14.20
N LEU A 7 3.18 -4.74 -14.29
CA LEU A 7 3.88 -5.53 -13.27
C LEU A 7 3.97 -4.77 -11.94
N PHE A 8 4.16 -3.46 -11.99
CA PHE A 8 4.10 -2.65 -10.77
C PHE A 8 2.70 -2.66 -10.16
N LEU A 9 1.67 -2.60 -10.99
CA LEU A 9 0.29 -2.71 -10.51
C LEU A 9 0.05 -4.06 -9.82
N ARG A 10 0.55 -5.15 -10.42
CA ARG A 10 0.44 -6.49 -9.83
C ARG A 10 1.14 -6.55 -8.48
N ASP A 11 2.34 -5.97 -8.38
CA ASP A 11 3.06 -5.89 -7.11
C ASP A 11 2.26 -5.12 -6.05
N MET A 12 1.62 -4.03 -6.46
CA MET A 12 0.78 -3.24 -5.54
C MET A 12 -0.39 -4.06 -5.01
N VAL A 13 -1.07 -4.79 -5.89
CA VAL A 13 -2.19 -5.66 -5.48
C VAL A 13 -1.70 -6.71 -4.49
N GLU A 14 -0.60 -7.38 -4.80
CA GLU A 14 -0.05 -8.41 -3.92
C GLU A 14 0.40 -7.82 -2.58
N ALA A 15 1.01 -6.64 -2.60
CA ALA A 15 1.45 -5.98 -1.37
C ALA A 15 0.25 -5.63 -0.49
N ALA A 16 -0.82 -5.08 -1.06
CA ALA A 16 -2.03 -4.75 -0.32
C ALA A 16 -2.67 -6.01 0.28
N GLN A 17 -2.73 -7.11 -0.49
CA GLN A 17 -3.25 -8.39 -0.01
C GLN A 17 -2.43 -8.91 1.17
N LYS A 18 -1.11 -8.79 1.11
CA LYS A 18 -0.22 -9.22 2.18
C LYS A 18 -0.42 -8.40 3.44
N VAL A 19 -0.54 -7.08 3.31
CA VAL A 19 -0.81 -6.21 4.46
C VAL A 19 -2.08 -6.65 5.17
N ILE A 20 -3.15 -6.88 4.42
CA ILE A 20 -4.42 -7.32 4.98
C ILE A 20 -4.26 -8.68 5.68
N ARG A 21 -3.60 -9.62 5.02
CA ARG A 21 -3.42 -10.98 5.57
C ARG A 21 -2.57 -10.99 6.83
N TYR A 22 -1.49 -10.20 6.86
CA TYR A 22 -0.57 -10.17 8.01
C TYR A 22 -1.19 -9.51 9.24
N THR A 23 -2.25 -8.72 9.05
CA THR A 23 -2.86 -7.94 10.13
C THR A 23 -4.29 -8.35 10.46
N ALA A 24 -4.84 -9.36 9.76
CA ALA A 24 -6.28 -9.69 9.80
C ALA A 24 -6.82 -9.98 11.20
N ASP A 25 -6.09 -10.75 12.00
CA ASP A 25 -6.54 -11.20 13.31
C ASP A 25 -5.83 -10.47 14.45
N ARG A 26 -5.39 -9.23 14.20
CA ARG A 26 -4.60 -8.48 15.16
C ARG A 26 -5.29 -7.20 15.57
N GLU A 27 -4.94 -6.73 16.77
CA GLU A 27 -5.24 -5.39 17.23
C GLU A 27 -3.99 -4.51 17.07
N ALA A 28 -4.15 -3.21 17.20
CA ALA A 28 -3.03 -2.28 17.04
C ALA A 28 -1.84 -2.63 17.95
N GLU A 29 -2.13 -2.97 19.20
CA GLU A 29 -1.10 -3.30 20.19
C GLU A 29 -0.38 -4.60 19.88
N SER A 30 -1.14 -5.67 19.56
CA SER A 30 -0.53 -6.96 19.25
C SER A 30 0.26 -6.92 17.96
N PHE A 31 -0.19 -6.13 16.99
CA PHE A 31 0.55 -5.91 15.76
C PHE A 31 1.88 -5.19 16.03
N ALA A 32 1.85 -4.10 16.80
CA ALA A 32 3.06 -3.33 17.10
C ALA A 32 4.07 -4.14 17.92
N ALA A 33 3.59 -5.09 18.72
CA ALA A 33 4.46 -5.95 19.54
C ALA A 33 5.08 -7.11 18.77
N ASP A 34 4.56 -7.44 17.58
CA ASP A 34 5.08 -8.53 16.75
C ASP A 34 6.04 -7.93 15.72
N GLU A 35 7.32 -8.00 16.01
CA GLU A 35 8.36 -7.40 15.17
C GLU A 35 8.32 -7.93 13.74
N MET A 36 8.13 -9.22 13.56
CA MET A 36 8.08 -9.81 12.21
C MET A 36 6.88 -9.31 11.42
N ALA A 37 5.70 -9.31 12.02
CA ALA A 37 4.49 -8.82 11.35
C ALA A 37 4.60 -7.32 11.04
N TYR A 38 5.15 -6.56 11.97
CA TYR A 38 5.37 -5.13 11.82
C TYR A 38 6.30 -4.84 10.63
N ASP A 39 7.49 -5.45 10.64
CA ASP A 39 8.49 -5.23 9.59
C ASP A 39 7.99 -5.67 8.21
N ALA A 40 7.34 -6.83 8.13
CA ALA A 40 6.80 -7.33 6.87
C ALA A 40 5.71 -6.42 6.32
N THR A 41 4.87 -5.87 7.20
CA THR A 41 3.80 -4.95 6.79
C THR A 41 4.38 -3.63 6.28
N LEU A 42 5.35 -3.05 6.98
CA LEU A 42 6.01 -1.83 6.52
C LEU A 42 6.67 -2.02 5.16
N ARG A 43 7.32 -3.16 4.94
CA ARG A 43 7.94 -3.47 3.65
C ARG A 43 6.91 -3.48 2.53
N ASN A 44 5.74 -4.06 2.77
CA ASN A 44 4.68 -4.11 1.77
C ASN A 44 4.03 -2.74 1.53
N LEU A 45 3.93 -1.91 2.55
CA LEU A 45 3.47 -0.52 2.37
C LEU A 45 4.47 0.27 1.52
N GLU A 46 5.78 0.04 1.66
CA GLU A 46 6.79 0.63 0.77
C GLU A 46 6.58 0.19 -0.68
N ILE A 47 6.36 -1.10 -0.92
CA ILE A 47 6.12 -1.65 -2.25
C ILE A 47 4.89 -1.00 -2.87
N LEU A 48 3.85 -0.82 -2.09
CA LEU A 48 2.62 -0.17 -2.53
C LEU A 48 2.90 1.27 -2.98
N GLY A 49 3.62 2.05 -2.17
CA GLY A 49 3.98 3.43 -2.48
C GLY A 49 4.90 3.54 -3.68
N GLU A 50 5.88 2.64 -3.79
CA GLU A 50 6.82 2.60 -4.90
C GLU A 50 6.10 2.29 -6.21
N GLY A 51 5.17 1.33 -6.19
CA GLY A 51 4.37 0.97 -7.35
C GLY A 51 3.52 2.14 -7.84
N ALA A 52 2.93 2.90 -6.93
CA ALA A 52 2.10 4.05 -7.29
C ALA A 52 2.87 5.08 -8.12
N LYS A 53 4.16 5.24 -7.85
CA LYS A 53 5.02 6.17 -8.61
C LYS A 53 5.28 5.70 -10.03
N LYS A 54 5.09 4.41 -10.32
CA LYS A 54 5.37 3.79 -11.62
C LYS A 54 4.15 3.67 -12.50
N ILE A 55 2.97 3.99 -11.99
CA ILE A 55 1.75 3.98 -12.79
C ILE A 55 1.72 5.24 -13.66
N PRO A 56 1.52 5.10 -14.99
CA PRO A 56 1.52 6.25 -15.89
C PRO A 56 0.44 7.28 -15.53
N GLU A 57 0.74 8.53 -15.79
CA GLU A 57 -0.17 9.63 -15.46
C GLU A 57 -1.54 9.49 -16.11
N ASP A 58 -1.59 9.07 -17.37
CA ASP A 58 -2.86 8.88 -18.07
C ASP A 58 -3.73 7.81 -17.41
N ILE A 59 -3.12 6.75 -16.88
CA ILE A 59 -3.84 5.73 -16.13
C ILE A 59 -4.34 6.31 -14.80
N ARG A 60 -3.48 7.02 -14.08
CA ARG A 60 -3.87 7.64 -12.81
C ARG A 60 -5.05 8.60 -12.98
N GLN A 61 -5.07 9.36 -14.06
CA GLN A 61 -6.16 10.29 -14.37
C GLN A 61 -7.48 9.57 -14.66
N ARG A 62 -7.42 8.34 -15.18
CA ARG A 62 -8.62 7.54 -15.43
C ARG A 62 -9.24 6.96 -14.15
N TYR A 63 -8.47 6.89 -13.07
CA TYR A 63 -8.91 6.30 -11.80
C TYR A 63 -8.68 7.27 -10.64
N PRO A 64 -9.37 8.43 -10.67
CA PRO A 64 -9.16 9.47 -9.64
C PRO A 64 -9.67 9.07 -8.25
N ALA A 65 -10.43 7.97 -8.15
CA ALA A 65 -10.87 7.47 -6.85
C ALA A 65 -9.71 6.93 -6.00
N VAL A 66 -8.59 6.57 -6.64
CA VAL A 66 -7.37 6.22 -5.92
C VAL A 66 -6.62 7.51 -5.58
N ASP A 67 -6.27 7.69 -4.32
CA ASP A 67 -5.41 8.80 -3.91
C ASP A 67 -3.96 8.45 -4.24
N TRP A 68 -3.61 8.56 -5.52
CA TRP A 68 -2.27 8.18 -6.01
C TRP A 68 -1.16 8.92 -5.28
N ARG A 69 -1.39 10.20 -5.01
CA ARG A 69 -0.39 11.01 -4.31
C ARG A 69 -0.19 10.52 -2.88
N GLY A 70 -1.29 10.22 -2.19
CA GLY A 70 -1.22 9.70 -0.83
C GLY A 70 -0.56 8.33 -0.77
N VAL A 71 -0.90 7.44 -1.72
CA VAL A 71 -0.30 6.10 -1.79
C VAL A 71 1.19 6.22 -2.07
N ALA A 72 1.58 7.03 -3.05
CA ALA A 72 3.00 7.26 -3.36
C ALA A 72 3.76 7.84 -2.17
N GLY A 73 3.08 8.68 -1.37
CA GLY A 73 3.67 9.29 -0.17
C GLY A 73 3.89 8.33 0.99
N LEU A 74 3.32 7.12 0.95
CA LEU A 74 3.53 6.14 2.03
C LEU A 74 5.00 5.85 2.27
N ARG A 75 5.79 5.74 1.20
CA ARG A 75 7.22 5.50 1.34
C ARG A 75 7.91 6.61 2.13
N ASP A 76 7.58 7.86 1.82
CA ASP A 76 8.17 9.01 2.51
C ASP A 76 7.74 9.06 3.98
N ILE A 77 6.46 8.79 4.25
CA ILE A 77 5.94 8.71 5.61
C ILE A 77 6.70 7.66 6.41
N LEU A 78 6.88 6.46 5.83
CA LEU A 78 7.57 5.35 6.51
C LEU A 78 9.05 5.65 6.72
N THR A 79 9.71 6.27 5.75
CA THR A 79 11.13 6.61 5.84
C THR A 79 11.40 7.69 6.87
N HIS A 80 10.60 8.76 6.86
CA HIS A 80 10.80 9.92 7.74
C HIS A 80 10.17 9.72 9.10
N ALA A 81 9.14 8.90 9.19
CA ALA A 81 8.38 8.69 10.41
C ALA A 81 8.81 7.46 11.20
N TYR A 82 9.93 6.84 10.83
CA TYR A 82 10.44 5.66 11.53
C TYR A 82 10.53 5.90 13.05
N PHE A 83 10.76 7.15 13.45
CA PHE A 83 10.84 7.54 14.85
C PHE A 83 9.60 8.31 15.33
N ALA A 84 8.70 8.70 14.44
CA ALA A 84 7.60 9.61 14.74
C ALA A 84 6.22 9.13 14.28
N LEU A 85 6.14 8.01 13.55
CA LEU A 85 4.84 7.50 13.09
C LEU A 85 4.09 6.92 14.28
N GLU A 86 2.97 7.54 14.62
CA GLU A 86 2.10 7.01 15.67
C GLU A 86 1.46 5.71 15.24
N ASN A 87 1.42 4.74 16.15
CA ASN A 87 0.80 3.44 15.89
C ASN A 87 -0.66 3.58 15.45
N ALA A 88 -1.38 4.55 16.01
CA ALA A 88 -2.77 4.80 15.63
C ALA A 88 -2.90 5.22 14.16
N THR A 89 -1.99 6.07 13.68
CA THR A 89 -1.99 6.50 12.27
C THR A 89 -1.67 5.33 11.35
N LEU A 90 -0.65 4.57 11.68
CA LEU A 90 -0.28 3.38 10.92
C LEU A 90 -1.44 2.37 10.87
N TRP A 91 -2.09 2.13 12.00
CA TRP A 91 -3.19 1.18 12.09
C TRP A 91 -4.39 1.63 11.25
N LYS A 92 -4.69 2.93 11.22
CA LYS A 92 -5.73 3.48 10.35
C LYS A 92 -5.42 3.23 8.87
N ILE A 93 -4.19 3.44 8.45
CA ILE A 93 -3.76 3.15 7.07
C ILE A 93 -4.01 1.69 6.75
N ILE A 94 -3.57 0.79 7.62
CA ILE A 94 -3.69 -0.66 7.44
C ILE A 94 -5.16 -1.10 7.37
N ARG A 95 -5.97 -0.64 8.31
CA ARG A 95 -7.34 -1.13 8.47
C ARG A 95 -8.35 -0.45 7.58
N THR A 96 -8.13 0.83 7.23
CA THR A 96 -9.10 1.63 6.48
C THR A 96 -8.63 1.87 5.06
N ASP A 97 -7.42 2.38 4.89
CA ASP A 97 -6.97 2.84 3.57
C ASP A 97 -6.58 1.68 2.65
N VAL A 98 -5.81 0.71 3.15
CA VAL A 98 -5.30 -0.38 2.32
C VAL A 98 -6.42 -1.25 1.71
N PRO A 99 -7.45 -1.67 2.47
CA PRO A 99 -8.54 -2.43 1.86
C PRO A 99 -9.27 -1.69 0.75
N GLU A 100 -9.48 -0.40 0.89
CA GLU A 100 -10.11 0.41 -0.15
C GLU A 100 -9.21 0.56 -1.36
N ILE A 101 -7.93 0.81 -1.16
CA ILE A 101 -6.95 0.87 -2.23
C ILE A 101 -6.94 -0.45 -3.01
N LEU A 102 -6.94 -1.57 -2.33
CA LEU A 102 -6.94 -2.89 -2.97
C LEU A 102 -8.14 -3.07 -3.90
N ILE A 103 -9.33 -2.70 -3.46
CA ILE A 103 -10.54 -2.80 -4.28
C ILE A 103 -10.36 -2.02 -5.58
N ARG A 104 -9.81 -0.81 -5.51
CA ARG A 104 -9.59 0.03 -6.68
C ARG A 104 -8.51 -0.53 -7.60
N LEU A 105 -7.41 -1.04 -7.04
CA LEU A 105 -6.34 -1.63 -7.84
C LEU A 105 -6.82 -2.87 -8.58
N GLU A 106 -7.61 -3.70 -7.94
CA GLU A 106 -8.19 -4.89 -8.58
C GLU A 106 -9.15 -4.50 -9.70
N GLN A 107 -9.89 -3.42 -9.54
CA GLN A 107 -10.74 -2.88 -10.60
C GLN A 107 -9.90 -2.50 -11.83
N ILE A 108 -8.78 -1.80 -11.61
CA ILE A 108 -7.89 -1.41 -12.70
C ILE A 108 -7.36 -2.64 -13.43
N GLU A 109 -6.95 -3.67 -12.69
CA GLU A 109 -6.47 -4.92 -13.29
C GLU A 109 -7.53 -5.56 -14.19
N ARG A 110 -8.77 -5.60 -13.73
CA ARG A 110 -9.86 -6.20 -14.51
C ARG A 110 -10.16 -5.41 -15.78
N GLU A 111 -10.11 -4.08 -15.70
CA GLU A 111 -10.52 -3.22 -16.81
C GLU A 111 -9.42 -3.04 -17.84
N LEU A 112 -8.16 -3.15 -17.45
CA LEU A 112 -7.03 -2.86 -18.33
C LEU A 112 -6.17 -4.07 -18.67
N GLN A 113 -6.69 -5.26 -18.42
CA GLN A 113 -6.03 -6.49 -18.88
C GLN A 113 -6.19 -6.69 -20.36
#